data_207b129c870b6d786d6b2232c12885ea
#
_entry.id   207b129c870b6d786d6b2232c12885ea
#
_cell.length_a   1.000
_cell.length_b   1.000
_cell.length_c   1.000
_cell.angle_alpha   90.00
_cell.angle_beta   90.00
_cell.angle_gamma   90.00
#
_symmetry.space_group_name_H-M   'P 1'
#
loop_
_entity.id
_entity.type
_entity.pdbx_description
1 polymer ?
#
loop_
_entity_poly.entity_id
_entity_poly.type
_entity_poly.pdbx_seq_one_letter_code
_entity_poly.pdbx_strand_id
1 'polypeptide(L)'
;QEENKSCKSNNLIVAISTSLEIKNIEIASITDTKCHIIRFQLQTLEFDIIGNYAQAENLRKQILSKIREIVKKYDIQCIHMVISSSVAFTFFLGAGFSSQHDPNVIVYHYDNGKYIWGIDMKRNGSDAVIIP
;
A
#
# COMPACT_ATOMS: atom_id res chain seq x y z
N GLN A 1 -5.48 -11.05 5.14
CA GLN A 1 -5.59 -10.72 3.70
C GLN A 1 -7.05 -10.65 3.31
N GLU A 2 -7.48 -9.51 2.84
CA GLU A 2 -8.88 -9.22 2.57
C GLU A 2 -9.02 -8.42 1.28
N GLU A 3 -9.99 -8.79 0.44
CA GLU A 3 -10.22 -8.19 -0.87
C GLU A 3 -11.69 -7.77 -1.00
N ASN A 4 -11.93 -6.52 -1.45
CA ASN A 4 -13.27 -6.05 -1.75
C ASN A 4 -13.60 -6.29 -3.23
N LYS A 5 -14.42 -7.29 -3.51
CA LYS A 5 -14.76 -7.70 -4.90
C LYS A 5 -15.92 -6.94 -5.52
N SER A 6 -16.62 -6.09 -4.76
CA SER A 6 -17.77 -5.35 -5.27
C SER A 6 -17.38 -4.09 -6.04
N CYS A 7 -16.13 -3.66 -5.92
CA CYS A 7 -15.63 -2.45 -6.55
C CYS A 7 -15.26 -2.68 -8.01
N LYS A 8 -15.60 -1.73 -8.90
CA LYS A 8 -15.26 -1.77 -10.33
C LYS A 8 -14.26 -0.68 -10.74
N SER A 9 -13.63 -0.04 -9.79
CA SER A 9 -12.65 1.01 -10.04
C SER A 9 -11.32 0.46 -10.58
N ASN A 10 -10.57 1.28 -11.29
CA ASN A 10 -9.18 1.00 -11.69
C ASN A 10 -8.17 1.38 -10.61
N ASN A 11 -8.63 1.70 -9.41
CA ASN A 11 -7.80 2.05 -8.27
C ASN A 11 -7.79 0.93 -7.25
N LEU A 12 -6.61 0.67 -6.69
CA LEU A 12 -6.42 -0.32 -5.64
C LEU A 12 -5.81 0.36 -4.42
N ILE A 13 -6.45 0.20 -3.27
CA ILE A 13 -5.86 0.59 -1.99
C ILE A 13 -5.19 -0.64 -1.38
N VAL A 14 -3.90 -0.52 -1.08
CA VAL A 14 -3.13 -1.58 -0.42
C VAL A 14 -2.78 -1.10 0.98
N ALA A 15 -3.32 -1.77 1.98
CA ALA A 15 -3.07 -1.47 3.38
C ALA A 15 -2.20 -2.56 4.00
N ILE A 16 -1.00 -2.20 4.43
CA ILE A 16 -0.02 -3.12 4.98
C ILE A 16 0.23 -2.78 6.45
N SER A 17 -0.06 -3.72 7.34
CA SER A 17 0.06 -3.52 8.78
C SER A 17 0.96 -4.59 9.38
N THR A 18 2.14 -4.19 9.84
CA THR A 18 3.05 -5.05 10.60
C THR A 18 3.27 -4.50 12.02
N SER A 19 3.08 -3.21 12.22
CA SER A 19 3.30 -2.53 13.49
C SER A 19 1.99 -2.16 14.20
N LEU A 20 1.12 -1.41 13.53
CA LEU A 20 -0.17 -0.98 14.05
C LEU A 20 -1.26 -1.26 13.02
N GLU A 21 -2.48 -1.51 13.49
CA GLU A 21 -3.63 -1.73 12.61
C GLU A 21 -4.00 -0.44 11.87
N ILE A 22 -4.25 -0.57 10.55
CA ILE A 22 -4.79 0.50 9.73
C ILE A 22 -6.31 0.35 9.70
N LYS A 23 -7.03 1.37 10.18
CA LYS A 23 -8.48 1.32 10.33
C LYS A 23 -9.19 1.75 9.05
N ASN A 24 -10.39 1.23 8.83
CA ASN A 24 -11.19 1.59 7.66
C ASN A 24 -11.48 3.09 7.56
N ILE A 25 -11.74 3.75 8.70
CA ILE A 25 -12.00 5.19 8.74
C ILE A 25 -10.79 6.00 8.28
N GLU A 26 -9.58 5.49 8.54
CA GLU A 26 -8.34 6.12 8.09
C GLU A 26 -8.18 6.00 6.59
N ILE A 27 -8.49 4.83 6.03
CA ILE A 27 -8.45 4.58 4.58
C ILE A 27 -9.44 5.48 3.85
N ALA A 28 -10.61 5.72 4.43
CA ALA A 28 -11.64 6.57 3.84
C ALA A 28 -11.17 8.01 3.59
N SER A 29 -10.11 8.46 4.27
CA SER A 29 -9.54 9.80 4.06
C SER A 29 -8.80 9.95 2.73
N ILE A 30 -8.46 8.84 2.05
CA ILE A 30 -7.71 8.88 0.79
C ILE A 30 -8.61 9.23 -0.38
N THR A 31 -9.81 8.66 -0.43
CA THR A 31 -10.72 8.82 -1.56
C THR A 31 -12.17 8.61 -1.14
N ASP A 32 -13.07 9.36 -1.77
CA ASP A 32 -14.51 9.17 -1.62
C ASP A 32 -15.05 8.15 -2.61
N THR A 33 -14.26 7.75 -3.60
CA THR A 33 -14.67 6.80 -4.61
C THR A 33 -14.48 5.37 -4.12
N LYS A 34 -15.30 4.46 -4.64
CA LYS A 34 -15.12 3.04 -4.37
C LYS A 34 -13.85 2.55 -5.04
N CYS A 35 -13.00 1.89 -4.28
CA CYS A 35 -11.76 1.30 -4.75
C CYS A 35 -11.73 -0.16 -4.37
N HIS A 36 -10.95 -0.94 -5.12
CA HIS A 36 -10.56 -2.26 -4.64
C HIS A 36 -9.65 -2.06 -3.42
N ILE A 37 -9.82 -2.87 -2.39
CA ILE A 37 -9.02 -2.79 -1.17
C ILE A 37 -8.45 -4.16 -0.86
N ILE A 38 -7.15 -4.24 -0.63
CA ILE A 38 -6.52 -5.44 -0.10
C ILE A 38 -5.74 -5.08 1.16
N ARG A 39 -5.84 -5.93 2.18
CA ARG A 39 -5.15 -5.76 3.44
C ARG A 39 -4.18 -6.89 3.66
N PHE A 40 -2.96 -6.52 4.04
CA PHE A 40 -1.95 -7.44 4.52
C PHE A 40 -1.68 -7.10 5.97
N GLN A 41 -2.09 -7.97 6.88
CA GLN A 41 -1.92 -7.75 8.30
C GLN A 41 -1.35 -9.00 8.95
N LEU A 42 -0.27 -8.82 9.72
CA LEU A 42 0.29 -9.91 10.50
C LEU A 42 -0.62 -10.20 11.68
N GLN A 43 -0.67 -11.46 12.11
CA GLN A 43 -1.49 -11.88 13.25
C GLN A 43 -1.10 -11.15 14.53
N THR A 44 0.22 -10.93 14.71
CA THR A 44 0.75 -10.17 15.83
C THR A 44 1.36 -8.89 15.29
N LEU A 45 0.85 -7.73 15.74
CA LEU A 45 1.36 -6.43 15.33
C LEU A 45 2.35 -5.90 16.37
N GLU A 46 3.61 -5.77 15.97
CA GLU A 46 4.69 -5.24 16.80
C GLU A 46 5.65 -4.43 15.94
N PHE A 47 6.31 -3.43 16.51
CA PHE A 47 7.24 -2.58 15.76
C PHE A 47 8.44 -3.35 15.19
N ASP A 48 8.91 -4.38 15.90
CA ASP A 48 10.09 -5.16 15.50
C ASP A 48 9.73 -6.57 15.05
N ILE A 49 8.49 -6.79 14.58
CA ILE A 49 8.02 -8.12 14.20
C ILE A 49 8.82 -8.73 13.04
N ILE A 50 9.33 -7.89 12.15
CA ILE A 50 10.18 -8.34 11.04
C ILE A 50 11.63 -8.27 11.52
N GLY A 51 12.17 -9.39 11.97
CA GLY A 51 13.44 -9.44 12.69
C GLY A 51 14.67 -9.75 11.84
N ASN A 52 14.52 -10.18 10.58
CA ASN A 52 15.66 -10.51 9.73
C ASN A 52 15.34 -10.40 8.24
N TYR A 53 16.38 -10.44 7.42
CA TYR A 53 16.29 -10.29 5.96
C TYR A 53 15.44 -11.39 5.31
N ALA A 54 15.58 -12.64 5.75
CA ALA A 54 14.83 -13.75 5.16
C ALA A 54 13.32 -13.58 5.38
N GLN A 55 12.90 -13.12 6.55
CA GLN A 55 11.51 -12.80 6.83
C GLN A 55 11.01 -11.63 5.98
N ALA A 56 11.80 -10.57 5.86
CA ALA A 56 11.47 -9.41 5.05
C ALA A 56 11.31 -9.79 3.58
N GLU A 57 12.24 -10.58 3.05
CA GLU A 57 12.22 -11.03 1.65
C GLU A 57 10.99 -11.88 1.37
N ASN A 58 10.67 -12.83 2.24
CA ASN A 58 9.52 -13.70 2.08
C ASN A 58 8.21 -12.89 2.13
N LEU A 59 8.09 -11.96 3.07
CA LEU A 59 6.90 -11.12 3.20
C LEU A 59 6.74 -10.22 1.98
N ARG A 60 7.82 -9.56 1.52
CA ARG A 60 7.77 -8.74 0.31
C ARG A 60 7.31 -9.55 -0.90
N LYS A 61 7.85 -10.74 -1.09
CA LYS A 61 7.50 -11.62 -2.19
C LYS A 61 6.01 -11.96 -2.19
N GLN A 62 5.45 -12.30 -1.04
CA GLN A 62 4.03 -12.61 -0.92
C GLN A 62 3.15 -11.38 -1.21
N ILE A 63 3.51 -10.23 -0.67
CA ILE A 63 2.76 -8.99 -0.88
C ILE A 63 2.76 -8.59 -2.35
N LEU A 64 3.92 -8.53 -2.98
CA LEU A 64 4.03 -8.13 -4.38
C LEU A 64 3.34 -9.10 -5.32
N SER A 65 3.45 -10.40 -5.06
CA SER A 65 2.79 -11.43 -5.87
C SER A 65 1.27 -11.24 -5.84
N LYS A 66 0.69 -11.01 -4.66
CA LYS A 66 -0.75 -10.81 -4.52
C LYS A 66 -1.21 -9.50 -5.14
N ILE A 67 -0.46 -8.42 -4.96
CA ILE A 67 -0.77 -7.13 -5.58
C ILE A 67 -0.81 -7.29 -7.10
N ARG A 68 0.20 -7.94 -7.70
CA ARG A 68 0.28 -8.12 -9.15
C ARG A 68 -0.85 -8.99 -9.70
N GLU A 69 -1.28 -9.98 -8.94
CA GLU A 69 -2.45 -10.80 -9.29
C GLU A 69 -3.70 -9.94 -9.38
N ILE A 70 -3.94 -9.07 -8.40
CA ILE A 70 -5.10 -8.18 -8.36
C ILE A 70 -5.04 -7.12 -9.45
N VAL A 71 -3.86 -6.53 -9.65
CA VAL A 71 -3.63 -5.54 -10.72
C VAL A 71 -4.04 -6.11 -12.07
N LYS A 72 -3.64 -7.33 -12.37
CA LYS A 72 -3.98 -7.99 -13.62
C LYS A 72 -5.47 -8.32 -13.72
N LYS A 73 -6.06 -8.81 -12.63
CA LYS A 73 -7.45 -9.26 -12.61
C LYS A 73 -8.44 -8.12 -12.84
N TYR A 74 -8.17 -6.95 -12.26
CA TYR A 74 -9.08 -5.80 -12.27
C TYR A 74 -8.59 -4.63 -13.12
N ASP A 75 -7.52 -4.80 -13.88
CA ASP A 75 -6.91 -3.75 -14.71
C ASP A 75 -6.61 -2.47 -13.90
N ILE A 76 -5.93 -2.64 -12.80
CA ILE A 76 -5.59 -1.54 -11.90
C ILE A 76 -4.57 -0.60 -12.55
N GLN A 77 -4.86 0.69 -12.54
CA GLN A 77 -4.02 1.74 -13.12
C GLN A 77 -3.25 2.52 -12.06
N CYS A 78 -3.75 2.56 -10.83
CA CYS A 78 -3.09 3.27 -9.74
C CYS A 78 -3.23 2.50 -8.43
N ILE A 79 -2.13 2.34 -7.73
CA ILE A 79 -2.06 1.72 -6.41
C ILE A 79 -1.91 2.83 -5.37
N HIS A 80 -2.82 2.87 -4.40
CA HIS A 80 -2.76 3.78 -3.26
C HIS A 80 -2.27 2.99 -2.05
N MET A 81 -1.04 3.29 -1.61
CA MET A 81 -0.33 2.51 -0.61
C MET A 81 -0.39 3.19 0.76
N VAL A 82 -0.86 2.48 1.76
CA VAL A 82 -0.80 2.90 3.15
C VAL A 82 -0.08 1.82 3.95
N ILE A 83 0.96 2.20 4.68
CA ILE A 83 1.85 1.25 5.33
C ILE A 83 2.05 1.64 6.80
N SER A 84 1.81 0.67 7.69
CA SER A 84 2.17 0.74 9.10
C SER A 84 3.21 -0.33 9.37
N SER A 85 4.48 0.01 9.18
CA SER A 85 5.61 -0.91 9.30
C SER A 85 6.89 -0.14 9.62
N SER A 86 8.00 -0.85 9.80
CA SER A 86 9.29 -0.21 9.98
C SER A 86 9.70 0.56 8.73
N VAL A 87 10.52 1.60 8.90
CA VAL A 87 11.07 2.37 7.78
C VAL A 87 11.86 1.45 6.85
N ALA A 88 12.67 0.56 7.41
CA ALA A 88 13.49 -0.36 6.62
C ALA A 88 12.63 -1.27 5.73
N PHE A 89 11.58 -1.88 6.27
CA PHE A 89 10.70 -2.73 5.48
C PHE A 89 9.94 -1.94 4.42
N THR A 90 9.51 -0.74 4.75
CA THR A 90 8.80 0.13 3.82
C THR A 90 9.65 0.42 2.58
N PHE A 91 10.91 0.80 2.77
CA PHE A 91 11.84 1.02 1.66
C PHE A 91 12.12 -0.26 0.88
N PHE A 92 12.32 -1.36 1.58
CA PHE A 92 12.59 -2.65 0.97
C PHE A 92 11.42 -3.11 0.09
N LEU A 93 10.20 -2.95 0.56
CA LEU A 93 8.99 -3.25 -0.22
C LEU A 93 8.91 -2.36 -1.45
N GLY A 94 9.13 -1.06 -1.28
CA GLY A 94 9.09 -0.09 -2.38
C GLY A 94 10.08 -0.39 -3.49
N ALA A 95 11.27 -0.88 -3.12
CA ALA A 95 12.30 -1.25 -4.09
C ALA A 95 11.90 -2.46 -4.96
N GLY A 96 10.89 -3.21 -4.56
CA GLY A 96 10.38 -4.33 -5.34
C GLY A 96 9.43 -3.95 -6.47
N PHE A 97 8.94 -2.71 -6.49
CA PHE A 97 8.07 -2.24 -7.57
C PHE A 97 8.88 -1.82 -8.79
N SER A 98 8.35 -2.12 -9.97
CA SER A 98 8.96 -1.77 -11.26
C SER A 98 8.26 -0.55 -11.85
N SER A 99 9.02 0.50 -12.17
CA SER A 99 8.47 1.70 -12.81
C SER A 99 7.95 1.44 -14.22
N GLN A 100 8.41 0.36 -14.86
CA GLN A 100 8.03 -0.01 -16.23
C GLN A 100 6.86 -0.99 -16.28
N HIS A 101 6.74 -1.89 -15.30
CA HIS A 101 5.81 -3.02 -15.36
C HIS A 101 4.66 -2.92 -14.36
N ASP A 102 4.86 -2.20 -13.27
CA ASP A 102 3.81 -2.02 -12.26
C ASP A 102 3.03 -0.72 -12.51
N PRO A 103 1.77 -0.61 -12.06
CA PRO A 103 1.02 0.62 -12.16
C PRO A 103 1.65 1.73 -11.34
N ASN A 104 1.14 2.95 -11.50
CA ASN A 104 1.54 4.06 -10.66
C ASN A 104 1.25 3.76 -9.18
N VAL A 105 2.18 4.13 -8.30
CA VAL A 105 2.04 3.96 -6.86
C VAL A 105 2.09 5.33 -6.19
N ILE A 106 1.08 5.60 -5.35
CA ILE A 106 1.04 6.78 -4.50
C ILE A 106 1.13 6.29 -3.06
N VAL A 107 2.14 6.77 -2.32
CA VAL A 107 2.37 6.40 -0.92
C VAL A 107 1.92 7.55 -0.04
N TYR A 108 1.04 7.27 0.93
CA TYR A 108 0.40 8.31 1.74
C TYR A 108 1.03 8.47 3.11
N HIS A 109 1.05 9.72 3.56
CA HIS A 109 1.53 10.10 4.89
C HIS A 109 0.37 10.14 5.90
N TYR A 110 0.56 9.41 7.00
CA TYR A 110 -0.41 9.36 8.10
C TYR A 110 -0.16 10.48 9.11
N ASP A 111 -1.21 11.20 9.47
CA ASP A 111 -1.16 12.19 10.53
C ASP A 111 -2.49 12.27 11.25
N ASN A 112 -2.46 11.97 12.54
CA ASN A 112 -3.57 12.13 13.47
C ASN A 112 -4.90 11.54 12.94
N GLY A 113 -4.85 10.28 12.52
CA GLY A 113 -6.03 9.53 12.10
C GLY A 113 -6.41 9.69 10.63
N LYS A 114 -5.63 10.44 9.86
CA LYS A 114 -5.90 10.68 8.43
C LYS A 114 -4.63 10.57 7.60
N TYR A 115 -4.83 10.27 6.32
CA TYR A 115 -3.79 10.35 5.30
C TYR A 115 -3.93 11.69 4.60
N ILE A 116 -3.07 12.65 4.95
CA ILE A 116 -3.24 14.06 4.58
C ILE A 116 -2.54 14.47 3.29
N TRP A 117 -1.52 13.72 2.89
CA TRP A 117 -0.86 13.89 1.59
C TRP A 117 -0.13 12.61 1.22
N GLY A 118 0.23 12.50 -0.06
CA GLY A 118 0.98 11.36 -0.56
C GLY A 118 2.01 11.76 -1.59
N ILE A 119 2.86 10.82 -1.95
CA ILE A 119 3.88 10.99 -2.99
C ILE A 119 3.56 10.05 -4.15
N ASP A 120 3.38 10.64 -5.33
CA ASP A 120 3.25 9.91 -6.58
C ASP A 120 4.65 9.52 -7.05
N MET A 121 4.93 8.23 -7.06
CA MET A 121 6.27 7.72 -7.35
C MET A 121 6.72 7.91 -8.80
N LYS A 122 5.80 8.24 -9.72
CA LYS A 122 6.13 8.49 -11.13
C LYS A 122 6.28 9.96 -11.48
N ARG A 123 6.02 10.88 -10.55
CA ARG A 123 6.12 12.31 -10.76
C ARG A 123 7.34 12.90 -10.06
N ASN A 124 7.75 14.10 -10.46
CA ASN A 124 8.93 14.79 -9.93
C ASN A 124 8.56 16.13 -9.29
N GLY A 125 9.38 16.55 -8.33
CA GLY A 125 9.25 17.85 -7.69
C GLY A 125 7.92 18.01 -6.96
N SER A 126 7.36 19.22 -6.98
CA SER A 126 6.10 19.53 -6.31
C SER A 126 4.90 18.81 -6.93
N ASP A 127 4.99 18.40 -8.19
CA ASP A 127 3.93 17.64 -8.87
C ASP A 127 3.76 16.24 -8.29
N ALA A 128 4.77 15.72 -7.58
CA ALA A 128 4.69 14.41 -6.94
C ALA A 128 3.80 14.41 -5.69
N VAL A 129 3.57 15.57 -5.08
CA VAL A 129 2.75 15.68 -3.87
C VAL A 129 1.27 15.67 -4.24
N ILE A 130 0.54 14.71 -3.67
CA ILE A 130 -0.90 14.52 -3.92
C ILE A 130 -1.66 14.81 -2.63
N ILE A 131 -2.71 15.61 -2.74
CA ILE A 131 -3.63 15.89 -1.62
C ILE A 131 -4.94 15.14 -1.91
N PRO A 132 -5.29 14.17 -1.06
CA PRO A 132 -6.52 13.40 -1.27
C PRO A 132 -7.78 14.19 -1.05
#